data_ae643726a2808a12bc5650afa8eab2e5
#
_entry.id   ae643726a2808a12bc5650afa8eab2e5
#
_cell.length_a   1.000
_cell.length_b   1.000
_cell.length_c   1.000
_cell.angle_alpha   90.00
_cell.angle_beta   90.00
_cell.angle_gamma   90.00
#
_symmetry.space_group_name_H-M   'P 1'
#
loop_
_entity.id
_entity.type
_entity.pdbx_description
1 polymer ?
#
loop_
_entity_poly.entity_id
_entity_poly.type
_entity_poly.pdbx_seq_one_letter_code
_entity_poly.pdbx_strand_id
1 'polypeptide(L)'
;MTTPSAAAEEYAGFHRTLGIPRVHVHHPVNHFDFTKAGRRILVVGPMGSGKTGFAAQIWRDSRVARAKDRDIPACFTPDGADLRKVFFVRSRLDKRRFSEYPADALAYRGGYEQLGGAIADISSSFELEELIRENGDYGTWVIDEASFYDERIAYVIQRLSDARGLVFVLPTLILNFRNAVFNTTAQLLLEVATDLFPLTAYCEHRTCLVDSSYTYRYYSVDGLECPAFYFDPLIIVGGDRR
;
A
#
# COMPACT_ATOMS: atom_id res chain seq x y z
N MET A 1 -10.84 -33.73 -3.84
CA MET A 1 -9.38 -33.89 -3.86
C MET A 1 -8.85 -32.83 -4.80
N THR A 2 -8.33 -31.73 -4.28
CA THR A 2 -7.71 -30.66 -5.07
C THR A 2 -6.32 -31.12 -5.51
N THR A 3 -6.10 -31.19 -6.81
CA THR A 3 -4.77 -31.42 -7.38
C THR A 3 -3.80 -30.34 -6.89
N PRO A 4 -2.60 -30.70 -6.40
CA PRO A 4 -1.58 -29.72 -6.03
C PRO A 4 -1.29 -28.83 -7.23
N SER A 5 -1.08 -27.52 -7.01
CA SER A 5 -0.68 -26.62 -8.08
C SER A 5 0.72 -27.01 -8.59
N ALA A 6 1.02 -26.73 -9.86
CA ALA A 6 2.33 -27.01 -10.47
C ALA A 6 3.50 -26.45 -9.64
N ALA A 7 3.32 -25.32 -8.98
CA ALA A 7 4.28 -24.75 -8.04
C ALA A 7 4.53 -25.67 -6.82
N ALA A 8 3.50 -26.33 -6.27
CA ALA A 8 3.66 -27.23 -5.12
C ALA A 8 4.45 -28.51 -5.51
N GLU A 9 4.31 -28.97 -6.76
CA GLU A 9 5.07 -30.12 -7.29
C GLU A 9 6.53 -29.76 -7.55
N GLU A 10 6.81 -28.56 -8.04
CA GLU A 10 8.17 -28.05 -8.24
C GLU A 10 8.94 -27.96 -6.91
N TYR A 11 8.29 -27.49 -5.85
CA TYR A 11 8.89 -27.43 -4.50
C TYR A 11 9.12 -28.78 -3.88
N ALA A 12 8.21 -29.73 -4.07
CA ALA A 12 8.40 -31.10 -3.63
C ALA A 12 9.62 -31.75 -4.31
N GLY A 13 9.88 -31.39 -5.57
CA GLY A 13 11.08 -31.79 -6.31
C GLY A 13 12.38 -31.21 -5.71
N PHE A 14 12.38 -29.92 -5.39
CA PHE A 14 13.52 -29.22 -4.81
C PHE A 14 13.94 -29.81 -3.44
N HIS A 15 12.99 -30.06 -2.55
CA HIS A 15 13.24 -30.70 -1.26
C HIS A 15 13.84 -32.09 -1.41
N ARG A 16 13.34 -32.86 -2.36
CA ARG A 16 13.84 -34.22 -2.63
C ARG A 16 15.27 -34.20 -3.15
N THR A 17 15.59 -33.22 -4.01
CA THR A 17 16.94 -33.06 -4.58
C THR A 17 17.97 -32.64 -3.54
N LEU A 18 17.60 -31.79 -2.58
CA LEU A 18 18.49 -31.31 -1.53
C LEU A 18 18.60 -32.28 -0.35
N GLY A 19 17.77 -33.32 -0.27
CA GLY A 19 17.74 -34.25 0.86
C GLY A 19 17.34 -33.58 2.20
N ILE A 20 16.67 -32.43 2.14
CA ILE A 20 16.25 -31.65 3.33
C ILE A 20 14.83 -32.10 3.71
N PRO A 21 14.65 -32.80 4.85
CA PRO A 21 13.31 -33.22 5.26
C PRO A 21 12.50 -32.06 5.78
N ARG A 22 11.33 -31.84 5.24
CA ARG A 22 10.23 -31.00 5.78
C ARG A 22 10.59 -29.55 6.14
N VAL A 23 11.27 -28.85 5.25
CA VAL A 23 11.42 -27.39 5.34
C VAL A 23 10.19 -26.72 4.73
N HIS A 24 9.54 -25.82 5.47
CA HIS A 24 8.51 -24.96 4.90
C HIS A 24 9.19 -23.84 4.10
N VAL A 25 9.09 -23.91 2.79
CA VAL A 25 9.57 -22.84 1.92
C VAL A 25 8.47 -21.79 1.81
N HIS A 26 8.73 -20.61 2.37
CA HIS A 26 7.89 -19.46 2.15
C HIS A 26 8.40 -18.73 0.92
N HIS A 27 7.48 -18.36 0.02
CA HIS A 27 7.78 -17.42 -1.05
C HIS A 27 7.87 -16.02 -0.45
N PRO A 28 9.05 -15.43 -0.33
CA PRO A 28 9.12 -14.01 -0.05
C PRO A 28 8.59 -13.27 -1.29
N VAL A 29 7.67 -12.34 -1.09
CA VAL A 29 7.35 -11.33 -2.12
C VAL A 29 8.54 -10.37 -2.14
N ASN A 30 9.60 -10.73 -2.87
CA ASN A 30 10.85 -9.97 -2.87
C ASN A 30 10.80 -8.77 -3.82
N HIS A 31 9.98 -8.84 -4.88
CA HIS A 31 9.91 -7.81 -5.91
C HIS A 31 8.48 -7.61 -6.39
N PHE A 32 8.18 -6.36 -6.74
CA PHE A 32 6.89 -6.03 -7.33
C PHE A 32 6.83 -6.53 -8.79
N ASP A 33 5.71 -7.15 -9.15
CA ASP A 33 5.50 -7.68 -10.50
C ASP A 33 4.88 -6.59 -11.41
N PHE A 34 5.70 -5.99 -12.24
CA PHE A 34 5.31 -4.98 -13.21
C PHE A 34 4.78 -5.55 -14.54
N THR A 35 4.51 -6.84 -14.62
CA THR A 35 3.99 -7.48 -15.85
C THR A 35 2.49 -7.72 -15.82
N LYS A 36 1.83 -7.41 -14.70
CA LYS A 36 0.40 -7.64 -14.49
C LYS A 36 -0.36 -6.32 -14.47
N ALA A 37 -0.98 -5.99 -15.58
CA ALA A 37 -1.87 -4.83 -15.71
C ALA A 37 -3.22 -5.03 -14.99
N GLY A 38 -3.95 -3.92 -14.75
CA GLY A 38 -5.32 -3.95 -14.26
C GLY A 38 -5.50 -4.40 -12.81
N ARG A 39 -4.49 -4.21 -11.96
CA ARG A 39 -4.54 -4.63 -10.54
C ARG A 39 -4.90 -3.47 -9.63
N ARG A 40 -5.68 -3.80 -8.62
CA ARG A 40 -6.05 -2.92 -7.50
C ARG A 40 -5.60 -3.59 -6.21
N ILE A 41 -4.39 -3.23 -5.80
CA ILE A 41 -3.65 -3.89 -4.72
C ILE A 41 -3.87 -3.10 -3.43
N LEU A 42 -4.65 -3.65 -2.53
CA LEU A 42 -4.92 -3.06 -1.24
C LEU A 42 -3.89 -3.57 -0.21
N VAL A 43 -3.07 -2.65 0.32
CA VAL A 43 -2.07 -2.94 1.36
C VAL A 43 -2.63 -2.45 2.69
N VAL A 44 -3.05 -3.38 3.53
CA VAL A 44 -3.78 -3.09 4.77
C VAL A 44 -2.99 -3.43 6.02
N GLY A 45 -3.22 -2.71 7.08
CA GLY A 45 -2.60 -2.97 8.37
C GLY A 45 -2.74 -1.79 9.33
N PRO A 46 -2.45 -1.98 10.62
CA PRO A 46 -2.51 -0.91 11.61
C PRO A 46 -1.45 0.17 11.36
N MET A 47 -1.50 1.24 12.12
CA MET A 47 -0.41 2.22 12.15
C MET A 47 0.90 1.51 12.55
N GLY A 48 1.99 1.88 11.87
CA GLY A 48 3.30 1.26 12.14
C GLY A 48 3.53 -0.12 11.52
N SER A 49 2.58 -0.68 10.76
CA SER A 49 2.75 -1.99 10.10
C SER A 49 3.66 -2.00 8.87
N GLY A 50 4.19 -0.84 8.46
CA GLY A 50 5.12 -0.77 7.33
C GLY A 50 4.47 -0.56 5.96
N LYS A 51 3.19 -0.18 5.87
CA LYS A 51 2.48 0.08 4.59
C LYS A 51 3.25 1.05 3.67
N THR A 52 3.66 2.20 4.19
CA THR A 52 4.44 3.17 3.41
C THR A 52 5.84 2.63 3.07
N GLY A 53 6.43 1.80 3.95
CA GLY A 53 7.68 1.08 3.64
C GLY A 53 7.54 0.11 2.48
N PHE A 54 6.40 -0.59 2.39
CA PHE A 54 6.05 -1.43 1.24
C PHE A 54 5.93 -0.59 -0.05
N ALA A 55 5.28 0.57 0.02
CA ALA A 55 5.20 1.51 -1.11
C ALA A 55 6.60 2.00 -1.55
N ALA A 56 7.48 2.33 -0.60
CA ALA A 56 8.86 2.70 -0.89
C ALA A 56 9.65 1.56 -1.56
N GLN A 57 9.36 0.29 -1.20
CA GLN A 57 9.96 -0.86 -1.88
C GLN A 57 9.54 -0.93 -3.35
N ILE A 58 8.28 -0.66 -3.69
CA ILE A 58 7.80 -0.61 -5.08
C ILE A 58 8.59 0.44 -5.89
N TRP A 59 8.90 1.59 -5.29
CA TRP A 59 9.75 2.59 -5.94
C TRP A 59 11.15 2.07 -6.24
N ARG A 60 11.78 1.41 -5.27
CA ARG A 60 13.11 0.81 -5.47
C ARG A 60 13.09 -0.25 -6.57
N ASP A 61 12.08 -1.12 -6.55
CA ASP A 61 11.88 -2.16 -7.58
C ASP A 61 11.63 -1.53 -8.96
N SER A 62 10.86 -0.45 -9.04
CA SER A 62 10.65 0.34 -10.26
C SER A 62 11.96 0.82 -10.88
N ARG A 63 12.87 1.36 -10.07
CA ARG A 63 14.19 1.81 -10.53
C ARG A 63 15.00 0.67 -11.14
N VAL A 64 14.97 -0.52 -10.49
CA VAL A 64 15.65 -1.71 -11.01
C VAL A 64 14.98 -2.20 -12.29
N ALA A 65 13.65 -2.27 -12.33
CA ALA A 65 12.90 -2.73 -13.49
C ALA A 65 13.10 -1.82 -14.71
N ARG A 66 13.15 -0.49 -14.51
CA ARG A 66 13.38 0.49 -15.57
C ARG A 66 14.81 0.51 -16.11
N ALA A 67 15.78 -0.01 -15.36
CA ALA A 67 17.15 -0.21 -15.82
C ALA A 67 17.30 -1.41 -16.77
N LYS A 68 16.26 -2.25 -16.91
CA LYS A 68 16.20 -3.35 -17.89
C LYS A 68 15.83 -2.80 -19.27
N ASP A 69 15.78 -3.69 -20.26
CA ASP A 69 15.39 -3.35 -21.63
C ASP A 69 14.06 -2.57 -21.66
N ARG A 70 14.01 -1.57 -22.55
CA ARG A 70 12.83 -0.71 -22.67
C ARG A 70 11.63 -1.42 -23.28
N ASP A 71 11.88 -2.37 -24.15
CA ASP A 71 10.85 -2.99 -25.00
C ASP A 71 10.37 -4.37 -24.48
N ILE A 72 9.96 -4.42 -23.20
CA ILE A 72 9.30 -5.59 -22.63
C ILE A 72 7.78 -5.39 -22.75
N PRO A 73 7.09 -6.02 -23.73
CA PRO A 73 5.67 -5.73 -24.01
C PRO A 73 4.77 -5.96 -22.81
N ALA A 74 5.07 -6.97 -21.97
CA ALA A 74 4.31 -7.27 -20.76
C ALA A 74 4.33 -6.16 -19.70
N CYS A 75 5.24 -5.19 -19.80
CA CYS A 75 5.34 -4.06 -18.88
C CYS A 75 4.52 -2.84 -19.34
N PHE A 76 3.72 -2.96 -20.39
CA PHE A 76 2.91 -1.86 -20.88
C PHE A 76 1.42 -2.18 -20.80
N THR A 77 0.63 -1.17 -20.48
CA THR A 77 -0.82 -1.23 -20.57
C THR A 77 -1.27 -1.22 -22.03
N PRO A 78 -2.53 -1.60 -22.33
CA PRO A 78 -3.06 -1.55 -23.70
C PRO A 78 -2.98 -0.17 -24.37
N ASP A 79 -3.03 0.91 -23.59
CA ASP A 79 -2.92 2.30 -24.06
C ASP A 79 -1.47 2.85 -24.01
N GLY A 80 -0.48 1.99 -23.70
CA GLY A 80 0.94 2.30 -23.80
C GLY A 80 1.58 2.92 -22.54
N ALA A 81 0.88 2.97 -21.40
CA ALA A 81 1.48 3.40 -20.15
C ALA A 81 2.46 2.34 -19.62
N ASP A 82 3.62 2.75 -19.14
CA ASP A 82 4.66 1.84 -18.62
C ASP A 82 4.38 1.51 -17.14
N LEU A 83 4.07 0.24 -16.86
CA LEU A 83 3.81 -0.26 -15.52
C LEU A 83 5.01 -0.11 -14.56
N ARG A 84 6.22 -0.02 -15.10
CA ARG A 84 7.44 0.21 -14.32
C ARG A 84 7.59 1.67 -13.89
N LYS A 85 6.85 2.61 -14.50
CA LYS A 85 6.78 3.98 -14.06
C LYS A 85 5.76 4.10 -12.93
N VAL A 86 6.25 4.45 -11.76
CA VAL A 86 5.46 4.56 -10.54
C VAL A 86 5.27 6.02 -10.19
N PHE A 87 4.02 6.45 -10.01
CA PHE A 87 3.66 7.77 -9.53
C PHE A 87 3.04 7.65 -8.13
N PHE A 88 3.43 8.53 -7.22
CA PHE A 88 2.93 8.57 -5.86
C PHE A 88 1.91 9.69 -5.70
N VAL A 89 0.84 9.36 -5.01
CA VAL A 89 -0.22 10.29 -4.65
C VAL A 89 -0.35 10.30 -3.14
N ARG A 90 -0.26 11.48 -2.57
CA ARG A 90 -0.32 11.70 -1.13
C ARG A 90 -1.47 12.64 -0.79
N SER A 91 -2.12 12.39 0.34
CA SER A 91 -3.13 13.31 0.86
C SER A 91 -2.48 14.61 1.32
N ARG A 92 -3.09 15.76 0.99
CA ARG A 92 -2.66 17.05 1.53
C ARG A 92 -2.66 17.13 3.05
N LEU A 93 -3.45 16.28 3.71
CA LEU A 93 -3.43 16.16 5.17
C LEU A 93 -2.09 15.64 5.69
N ASP A 94 -1.44 14.75 4.94
CA ASP A 94 -0.16 14.17 5.32
C ASP A 94 1.02 15.14 5.23
N LYS A 95 0.96 16.11 4.35
CA LYS A 95 2.02 17.11 4.17
C LYS A 95 2.34 17.88 5.46
N ARG A 96 1.35 18.04 6.35
CA ARG A 96 1.54 18.67 7.65
C ARG A 96 2.29 17.79 8.66
N ARG A 97 2.27 16.48 8.45
CA ARG A 97 2.85 15.47 9.32
C ARG A 97 4.35 15.27 9.06
N PHE A 98 4.80 15.55 7.85
CA PHE A 98 6.17 15.32 7.40
C PHE A 98 6.84 16.59 6.86
N SER A 99 6.59 17.72 7.51
CA SER A 99 7.11 19.03 7.09
C SER A 99 8.64 19.14 7.14
N GLU A 100 9.32 18.24 7.85
CA GLU A 100 10.77 18.16 7.92
C GLU A 100 11.43 17.48 6.72
N TYR A 101 10.66 16.78 5.87
CA TYR A 101 11.20 16.11 4.69
C TYR A 101 11.01 16.94 3.41
N PRO A 102 11.85 16.70 2.37
CA PRO A 102 11.67 17.33 1.07
C PRO A 102 10.25 17.14 0.52
N ALA A 103 9.74 18.13 -0.20
CA ALA A 103 8.37 18.08 -0.75
C ALA A 103 8.17 16.95 -1.78
N ASP A 104 9.24 16.52 -2.45
CA ASP A 104 9.29 15.43 -3.42
C ASP A 104 9.70 14.08 -2.80
N ALA A 105 9.59 13.95 -1.49
CA ALA A 105 9.96 12.73 -0.77
C ALA A 105 8.74 11.95 -0.28
N LEU A 106 8.83 10.62 -0.35
CA LEU A 106 7.98 9.70 0.37
C LEU A 106 8.62 9.36 1.70
N ALA A 107 8.05 9.87 2.78
CA ALA A 107 8.54 9.63 4.14
C ALA A 107 7.95 8.34 4.72
N TYR A 108 8.77 7.56 5.41
CA TYR A 108 8.35 6.36 6.15
C TYR A 108 9.18 6.22 7.43
N ARG A 109 8.81 5.29 8.30
CA ARG A 109 9.56 5.07 9.55
C ARG A 109 11.00 4.66 9.25
N GLY A 110 11.95 5.46 9.66
CA GLY A 110 13.39 5.22 9.47
C GLY A 110 14.01 5.88 8.25
N GLY A 111 13.26 6.68 7.47
CA GLY A 111 13.84 7.42 6.36
C GLY A 111 12.82 7.97 5.36
N TYR A 112 13.34 8.29 4.18
CA TYR A 112 12.52 8.74 3.06
C TYR A 112 13.17 8.30 1.73
N GLU A 113 12.34 8.22 0.68
CA GLU A 113 12.79 8.07 -0.71
C GLU A 113 12.53 9.36 -1.47
N GLN A 114 13.53 9.87 -2.17
CA GLN A 114 13.34 11.01 -3.06
C GLN A 114 12.77 10.54 -4.41
N LEU A 115 11.62 11.07 -4.78
CA LEU A 115 10.84 10.60 -5.93
C LEU A 115 11.02 11.45 -7.19
N GLY A 116 11.69 12.61 -7.08
CA GLY A 116 12.10 13.43 -8.22
C GLY A 116 10.93 13.88 -9.11
N GLY A 117 9.86 14.39 -8.54
CA GLY A 117 8.68 14.86 -9.26
C GLY A 117 7.63 13.79 -9.57
N ALA A 118 7.89 12.51 -9.28
CA ALA A 118 6.90 11.43 -9.41
C ALA A 118 6.00 11.32 -8.15
N ILE A 119 5.66 12.44 -7.56
CA ILE A 119 4.77 12.54 -6.39
C ILE A 119 3.95 13.83 -6.47
N ALA A 120 2.68 13.74 -6.08
CA ALA A 120 1.80 14.89 -5.96
C ALA A 120 0.88 14.78 -4.73
N ASP A 121 0.51 15.95 -4.20
CA ASP A 121 -0.46 16.07 -3.12
C ASP A 121 -1.84 16.40 -3.69
N ILE A 122 -2.84 15.58 -3.42
CA ILE A 122 -4.23 15.81 -3.84
C ILE A 122 -5.19 15.80 -2.65
N SER A 123 -6.40 16.33 -2.86
CA SER A 123 -7.47 16.36 -1.86
C SER A 123 -8.71 15.57 -2.27
N SER A 124 -8.86 15.21 -3.54
CA SER A 124 -10.08 14.59 -4.06
C SER A 124 -9.81 13.62 -5.20
N SER A 125 -10.79 12.76 -5.46
CA SER A 125 -10.79 11.85 -6.60
C SER A 125 -10.81 12.56 -7.96
N PHE A 126 -11.32 13.81 -8.03
CA PHE A 126 -11.30 14.62 -9.26
C PHE A 126 -9.88 15.05 -9.60
N GLU A 127 -9.12 15.50 -8.60
CA GLU A 127 -7.71 15.85 -8.76
C GLU A 127 -6.88 14.61 -9.17
N LEU A 128 -7.23 13.41 -8.68
CA LEU A 128 -6.60 12.17 -9.10
C LEU A 128 -6.80 11.90 -10.60
N GLU A 129 -8.03 12.02 -11.10
CA GLU A 129 -8.33 11.81 -12.53
C GLU A 129 -7.55 12.78 -13.42
N GLU A 130 -7.48 14.06 -13.01
CA GLU A 130 -6.74 15.08 -13.75
C GLU A 130 -5.23 14.78 -13.75
N LEU A 131 -4.68 14.44 -12.59
CA LEU A 131 -3.28 14.07 -12.43
C LEU A 131 -2.90 12.87 -13.32
N ILE A 132 -3.76 11.83 -13.37
CA ILE A 132 -3.54 10.65 -14.22
C ILE A 132 -3.62 11.01 -15.70
N ARG A 133 -4.50 11.93 -16.09
CA ARG A 133 -4.62 12.41 -17.46
C ARG A 133 -3.35 13.16 -17.90
N GLU A 134 -2.79 13.98 -17.04
CA GLU A 134 -1.58 14.77 -17.30
C GLU A 134 -0.32 13.93 -17.34
N ASN A 135 -0.31 12.80 -16.61
CA ASN A 135 0.83 11.90 -16.47
C ASN A 135 0.51 10.51 -17.08
N GLY A 136 0.00 10.51 -18.30
CA GLY A 136 -0.56 9.31 -18.96
C GLY A 136 0.44 8.20 -19.25
N ASP A 137 1.74 8.44 -19.14
CA ASP A 137 2.82 7.47 -19.35
C ASP A 137 3.15 6.63 -18.09
N TYR A 138 2.58 6.98 -16.93
CA TYR A 138 2.71 6.20 -15.70
C TYR A 138 1.66 5.09 -15.63
N GLY A 139 2.11 3.84 -15.55
CA GLY A 139 1.22 2.67 -15.49
C GLY A 139 0.89 2.21 -14.07
N THR A 140 1.73 2.56 -13.07
CA THR A 140 1.51 2.19 -11.66
C THR A 140 1.35 3.43 -10.78
N TRP A 141 0.28 3.46 -9.99
CA TRP A 141 -0.11 4.56 -9.13
C TRP A 141 -0.19 4.10 -7.67
N VAL A 142 0.63 4.68 -6.80
CA VAL A 142 0.60 4.43 -5.37
C VAL A 142 -0.16 5.57 -4.70
N ILE A 143 -1.31 5.27 -4.09
CA ILE A 143 -2.16 6.27 -3.42
C ILE A 143 -2.07 5.99 -1.92
N ASP A 144 -1.23 6.75 -1.23
CA ASP A 144 -1.03 6.57 0.21
C ASP A 144 -2.26 7.09 0.99
N GLU A 145 -2.58 6.39 2.07
CA GLU A 145 -3.74 6.67 2.93
C GLU A 145 -5.05 6.80 2.13
N ALA A 146 -5.27 5.87 1.18
CA ALA A 146 -6.38 5.93 0.22
C ALA A 146 -7.77 6.06 0.87
N SER A 147 -7.95 5.60 2.10
CA SER A 147 -9.21 5.73 2.86
C SER A 147 -9.54 7.16 3.32
N PHE A 148 -8.63 8.12 3.18
CA PHE A 148 -8.88 9.52 3.56
C PHE A 148 -9.49 10.38 2.45
N TYR A 149 -9.63 9.84 1.25
CA TYR A 149 -10.27 10.51 0.14
C TYR A 149 -11.79 10.30 0.13
N ASP A 150 -12.46 10.99 -0.78
CA ASP A 150 -13.89 10.81 -1.02
C ASP A 150 -14.22 9.41 -1.59
N GLU A 151 -15.46 8.96 -1.40
CA GLU A 151 -15.92 7.61 -1.78
C GLU A 151 -15.78 7.33 -3.29
N ARG A 152 -15.88 8.36 -4.11
CA ARG A 152 -15.76 8.27 -5.58
C ARG A 152 -14.39 7.73 -6.00
N ILE A 153 -13.35 7.84 -5.14
CA ILE A 153 -12.00 7.37 -5.47
C ILE A 153 -11.97 5.88 -5.81
N ALA A 154 -12.78 5.06 -5.13
CA ALA A 154 -12.85 3.61 -5.39
C ALA A 154 -13.35 3.32 -6.82
N TYR A 155 -14.36 4.04 -7.27
CA TYR A 155 -14.90 3.90 -8.63
C TYR A 155 -13.96 4.44 -9.70
N VAL A 156 -13.26 5.53 -9.44
CA VAL A 156 -12.22 6.07 -10.33
C VAL A 156 -11.10 5.05 -10.53
N ILE A 157 -10.60 4.48 -9.45
CA ILE A 157 -9.55 3.46 -9.45
C ILE A 157 -10.02 2.23 -10.22
N GLN A 158 -11.22 1.71 -9.94
CA GLN A 158 -11.78 0.56 -10.62
C GLN A 158 -11.90 0.82 -12.13
N ARG A 159 -12.54 1.91 -12.52
CA ARG A 159 -12.75 2.28 -13.92
C ARG A 159 -11.44 2.42 -14.70
N LEU A 160 -10.45 3.11 -14.14
CA LEU A 160 -9.17 3.31 -14.82
C LEU A 160 -8.34 2.01 -14.89
N SER A 161 -8.41 1.19 -13.85
CA SER A 161 -7.78 -0.13 -13.84
C SER A 161 -8.38 -1.04 -14.92
N ASP A 162 -9.72 -1.11 -14.99
CA ASP A 162 -10.42 -1.99 -15.94
C ASP A 162 -10.32 -1.48 -17.39
N ALA A 163 -10.44 -0.17 -17.62
CA ALA A 163 -10.46 0.40 -18.98
C ALA A 163 -9.07 0.59 -19.59
N ARG A 164 -8.07 0.91 -18.79
CA ARG A 164 -6.72 1.27 -19.25
C ARG A 164 -5.64 0.26 -18.83
N GLY A 165 -5.96 -0.68 -17.94
CA GLY A 165 -4.99 -1.60 -17.40
C GLY A 165 -4.03 -0.97 -16.37
N LEU A 166 -4.32 0.22 -15.84
CA LEU A 166 -3.50 0.85 -14.81
C LEU A 166 -3.47 0.01 -13.53
N VAL A 167 -2.33 0.02 -12.85
CA VAL A 167 -2.14 -0.65 -11.57
C VAL A 167 -2.22 0.37 -10.45
N PHE A 168 -3.05 0.09 -9.46
CA PHE A 168 -3.19 0.91 -8.26
C PHE A 168 -2.71 0.15 -7.04
N VAL A 169 -1.83 0.75 -6.25
CA VAL A 169 -1.40 0.25 -4.95
C VAL A 169 -1.90 1.20 -3.88
N LEU A 170 -2.63 0.68 -2.93
CA LEU A 170 -3.46 1.44 -2.00
C LEU A 170 -3.07 1.12 -0.55
N PRO A 171 -1.96 1.68 -0.04
CA PRO A 171 -1.65 1.60 1.39
C PRO A 171 -2.74 2.31 2.19
N THR A 172 -3.41 1.59 3.09
CA THR A 172 -4.54 2.19 3.82
C THR A 172 -4.83 1.53 5.16
N LEU A 173 -5.45 2.29 6.05
CA LEU A 173 -6.05 1.78 7.26
C LEU A 173 -7.43 1.19 6.92
N ILE A 174 -7.60 -0.09 7.19
CA ILE A 174 -8.89 -0.77 7.02
C ILE A 174 -9.70 -0.80 8.31
N LEU A 175 -9.03 -0.95 9.45
CA LEU A 175 -9.66 -0.96 10.75
C LEU A 175 -9.33 0.31 11.53
N ASN A 176 -10.33 0.86 12.18
CA ASN A 176 -10.19 1.98 13.11
C ASN A 176 -9.90 1.50 14.54
N PHE A 177 -9.72 2.42 15.47
CA PHE A 177 -9.45 2.12 16.87
C PHE A 177 -10.62 1.41 17.60
N ARG A 178 -11.79 1.32 16.99
CA ARG A 178 -12.97 0.57 17.48
C ARG A 178 -13.00 -0.87 16.97
N ASN A 179 -11.99 -1.30 16.24
CA ASN A 179 -11.93 -2.58 15.53
C ASN A 179 -13.10 -2.77 14.52
N ALA A 180 -13.54 -1.68 13.92
CA ALA A 180 -14.55 -1.66 12.86
C ALA A 180 -13.91 -1.15 11.56
N VAL A 181 -14.56 -1.36 10.42
CA VAL A 181 -14.12 -0.79 9.14
C VAL A 181 -13.94 0.73 9.29
N PHE A 182 -12.84 1.25 8.77
CA PHE A 182 -12.40 2.61 9.02
C PHE A 182 -13.46 3.65 8.64
N ASN A 183 -13.95 3.56 7.41
CA ASN A 183 -15.04 4.39 6.87
C ASN A 183 -15.61 3.75 5.58
N THR A 184 -16.59 4.41 4.96
CA THR A 184 -17.22 3.96 3.71
C THR A 184 -16.20 3.85 2.56
N THR A 185 -15.27 4.78 2.44
CA THR A 185 -14.22 4.72 1.41
C THR A 185 -13.37 3.46 1.57
N ALA A 186 -12.96 3.12 2.80
CA ALA A 186 -12.21 1.90 3.08
C ALA A 186 -13.01 0.64 2.70
N GLN A 187 -14.32 0.63 2.96
CA GLN A 187 -15.19 -0.47 2.56
C GLN A 187 -15.26 -0.60 1.02
N LEU A 188 -15.49 0.49 0.32
CA LEU A 188 -15.56 0.49 -1.15
C LEU A 188 -14.22 0.06 -1.78
N LEU A 189 -13.09 0.48 -1.20
CA LEU A 189 -11.77 0.03 -1.65
C LEU A 189 -11.58 -1.48 -1.50
N LEU A 190 -12.10 -2.09 -0.41
CA LEU A 190 -12.12 -3.54 -0.24
C LEU A 190 -12.97 -4.24 -1.31
N GLU A 191 -14.13 -3.68 -1.64
CA GLU A 191 -15.05 -4.27 -2.62
C GLU A 191 -14.46 -4.26 -4.04
N VAL A 192 -13.67 -3.26 -4.39
CA VAL A 192 -13.06 -3.16 -5.73
C VAL A 192 -11.65 -3.76 -5.82
N ALA A 193 -11.05 -4.18 -4.72
CA ALA A 193 -9.69 -4.73 -4.70
C ALA A 193 -9.59 -6.05 -5.49
N THR A 194 -8.51 -6.22 -6.24
CA THR A 194 -8.15 -7.50 -6.87
C THR A 194 -7.17 -8.31 -6.03
N ASP A 195 -6.37 -7.63 -5.23
CA ASP A 195 -5.33 -8.23 -4.40
C ASP A 195 -5.34 -7.59 -3.01
N LEU A 196 -5.08 -8.39 -1.99
CA LEU A 196 -5.00 -7.94 -0.61
C LEU A 196 -3.66 -8.37 0.01
N PHE A 197 -2.89 -7.40 0.52
CA PHE A 197 -1.66 -7.61 1.26
C PHE A 197 -1.85 -7.18 2.72
N PRO A 198 -2.20 -8.10 3.61
CA PRO A 198 -2.32 -7.79 5.04
C PRO A 198 -0.94 -7.69 5.67
N LEU A 199 -0.70 -6.59 6.38
CA LEU A 199 0.49 -6.36 7.20
C LEU A 199 0.07 -6.27 8.67
N THR A 200 0.92 -6.76 9.55
CA THR A 200 0.76 -6.63 10.99
C THR A 200 1.83 -5.70 11.58
N ALA A 201 1.62 -5.23 12.78
CA ALA A 201 2.60 -4.51 13.57
C ALA A 201 2.83 -5.23 14.89
N TYR A 202 3.99 -5.08 15.50
CA TYR A 202 4.15 -5.52 16.88
C TYR A 202 3.27 -4.71 17.81
N CYS A 203 2.67 -5.39 18.80
CA CYS A 203 2.02 -4.72 19.91
C CYS A 203 3.03 -3.80 20.60
N GLU A 204 2.68 -2.53 20.83
CA GLU A 204 3.57 -1.56 21.47
C GLU A 204 3.65 -1.72 23.00
N HIS A 205 2.86 -2.61 23.59
CA HIS A 205 2.95 -2.89 25.01
C HIS A 205 4.29 -3.54 25.35
N ARG A 206 5.00 -3.04 26.36
CA ARG A 206 6.40 -3.37 26.70
C ARG A 206 6.68 -4.85 26.93
N THR A 207 5.66 -5.62 27.31
CA THR A 207 5.80 -7.06 27.63
C THR A 207 5.09 -7.96 26.59
N CYS A 208 4.65 -7.40 25.46
CA CYS A 208 3.89 -8.11 24.45
C CYS A 208 4.70 -8.22 23.14
N LEU A 209 4.83 -9.42 22.61
CA LEU A 209 5.46 -9.69 21.31
C LEU A 209 4.45 -10.24 20.28
N VAL A 210 3.16 -10.06 20.54
CA VAL A 210 2.11 -10.54 19.66
C VAL A 210 1.87 -9.53 18.53
N ASP A 211 1.56 -10.02 17.34
CA ASP A 211 1.14 -9.22 16.21
C ASP A 211 -0.17 -8.47 16.48
N SER A 212 -0.21 -7.22 16.06
CA SER A 212 -1.39 -6.36 16.14
C SER A 212 -1.98 -6.14 14.75
N SER A 213 -3.29 -6.27 14.61
CA SER A 213 -4.02 -6.10 13.36
C SER A 213 -4.83 -4.80 13.27
N TYR A 214 -4.99 -4.08 14.37
CA TYR A 214 -5.69 -2.79 14.38
C TYR A 214 -4.98 -1.77 15.27
N THR A 215 -5.27 -0.48 15.03
CA THR A 215 -4.65 0.65 15.76
C THR A 215 -5.41 0.91 17.06
N TYR A 216 -4.71 0.86 18.19
CA TYR A 216 -5.22 1.32 19.48
C TYR A 216 -5.03 2.83 19.60
N ARG A 217 -6.01 3.52 20.17
CA ARG A 217 -5.94 4.96 20.45
C ARG A 217 -6.12 5.19 21.94
N TYR A 218 -5.27 6.04 22.51
CA TYR A 218 -5.35 6.45 23.90
C TYR A 218 -5.01 7.94 24.03
N TYR A 219 -5.42 8.51 25.15
CA TYR A 219 -5.02 9.82 25.61
C TYR A 219 -4.07 9.67 26.80
N SER A 220 -3.08 10.55 26.90
CA SER A 220 -2.24 10.67 28.10
C SER A 220 -2.87 11.71 29.02
N VAL A 221 -3.37 11.28 30.17
CA VAL A 221 -3.94 12.14 31.21
C VAL A 221 -3.10 11.94 32.48
N ASP A 222 -2.41 12.96 32.91
CA ASP A 222 -1.52 12.92 34.11
C ASP A 222 -0.51 11.75 34.07
N GLY A 223 0.01 11.42 32.87
CA GLY A 223 0.95 10.34 32.67
C GLY A 223 0.33 8.92 32.60
N LEU A 224 -0.98 8.81 32.70
CA LEU A 224 -1.72 7.57 32.55
C LEU A 224 -2.30 7.46 31.12
N GLU A 225 -2.25 6.25 30.55
CA GLU A 225 -2.89 5.94 29.28
C GLU A 225 -4.38 5.67 29.49
N CYS A 226 -5.23 6.56 28.97
CA CYS A 226 -6.67 6.44 29.00
C CYS A 226 -7.18 6.06 27.60
N PRO A 227 -7.90 4.93 27.42
CA PRO A 227 -8.48 4.56 26.13
C PRO A 227 -9.33 5.68 25.56
N ALA A 228 -9.30 5.84 24.24
CA ALA A 228 -10.21 6.74 23.53
C ALA A 228 -11.66 6.28 23.69
N PHE A 229 -12.58 7.24 23.79
CA PHE A 229 -13.99 6.93 23.85
C PHE A 229 -14.53 6.45 22.53
N TYR A 230 -15.54 5.59 22.57
CA TYR A 230 -16.14 5.02 21.36
C TYR A 230 -16.66 6.10 20.38
N PHE A 231 -17.13 7.24 20.89
CA PHE A 231 -17.68 8.34 20.08
C PHE A 231 -16.65 9.38 19.66
N ASP A 232 -15.37 9.20 20.00
CA ASP A 232 -14.34 10.13 19.57
C ASP A 232 -14.20 10.15 18.04
N PRO A 233 -13.79 11.28 17.44
CA PRO A 233 -13.60 11.37 16.00
C PRO A 233 -12.69 10.27 15.45
N LEU A 234 -13.05 9.68 14.31
CA LEU A 234 -12.24 8.63 13.67
C LEU A 234 -10.87 9.15 13.24
N ILE A 235 -10.82 10.37 12.74
CA ILE A 235 -9.60 11.00 12.22
C ILE A 235 -9.18 12.11 13.18
N ILE A 236 -7.95 12.02 13.70
CA ILE A 236 -7.27 13.09 14.41
C ILE A 236 -5.96 13.35 13.67
N VAL A 237 -5.85 14.53 13.06
CA VAL A 237 -4.64 14.93 12.32
C VAL A 237 -3.54 15.29 13.33
N GLY A 238 -2.36 14.67 13.17
CA GLY A 238 -1.18 14.97 13.99
C GLY A 238 -1.08 14.22 15.31
N GLY A 239 -1.84 13.14 15.50
CA GLY A 239 -1.89 12.36 16.74
C GLY A 239 -0.73 11.37 16.99
N ASP A 240 0.34 11.40 16.23
CA ASP A 240 1.45 10.46 16.35
C ASP A 240 2.55 10.97 17.30
N ARG A 241 2.17 11.44 18.48
CA ARG A 241 3.14 11.64 19.56
C ARG A 241 3.27 10.32 20.33
N ARG A 242 4.39 9.71 20.14
CA ARG A 242 4.89 8.59 20.93
C ARG A 242 5.53 9.08 22.21
#